data_ccc3bed5f682f8d99eca3fff736a12a5
#
_entry.id   ccc3bed5f682f8d99eca3fff736a12a5
#
_cell.length_a   1.000
_cell.length_b   1.000
_cell.length_c   1.000
_cell.angle_alpha   90.00
_cell.angle_beta   90.00
_cell.angle_gamma   90.00
#
_symmetry.space_group_name_H-M   'P 1'
#
loop_
_entity.id
_entity.type
_entity.pdbx_description
1 polymer ?
#
loop_
_entity_poly.entity_id
_entity_poly.type
_entity_poly.pdbx_seq_one_letter_code
_entity_poly.pdbx_strand_id
1 'polypeptide(L)'
;MIKTVYVDLDGVLCDFLKRFKELYGVEPERDYPSKNKAKDAYKQQFKDFIAGDNFATLDPMPDYDLAMKFLRGIENDYDMKLLSSTAKPKYMEEVARQKHSWLKNHDIHWPVILVPGKKLKQYYARPDSVLIDDTLSNIIEWRDRGGPAIWHSSWEETIKRFGEL
;
A
#
# COMPACT_ATOMS: atom_id res chain seq x y z
N MET A 1 -15.25 -7.46 -17.17
CA MET A 1 -15.33 -5.98 -16.95
C MET A 1 -15.04 -5.69 -15.49
N ILE A 2 -14.06 -4.82 -15.21
CA ILE A 2 -13.70 -4.43 -13.84
C ILE A 2 -14.82 -3.62 -13.20
N LYS A 3 -15.08 -3.90 -11.93
CA LYS A 3 -16.07 -3.18 -11.11
C LYS A 3 -15.45 -2.52 -9.89
N THR A 4 -14.46 -3.20 -9.26
CA THR A 4 -13.81 -2.71 -8.04
C THR A 4 -12.33 -2.44 -8.29
N VAL A 5 -11.84 -1.32 -7.79
CA VAL A 5 -10.42 -0.93 -7.83
C VAL A 5 -9.88 -0.89 -6.41
N TYR A 6 -8.93 -1.77 -6.11
CA TYR A 6 -8.19 -1.76 -4.85
C TYR A 6 -6.84 -1.08 -5.02
N VAL A 7 -6.55 -0.11 -4.19
CA VAL A 7 -5.31 0.67 -4.21
C VAL A 7 -4.57 0.48 -2.88
N ASP A 8 -3.31 0.07 -2.93
CA ASP A 8 -2.45 0.05 -1.74
C ASP A 8 -2.07 1.47 -1.31
N LEU A 9 -1.58 1.61 -0.10
CA LEU A 9 -1.10 2.88 0.46
C LEU A 9 0.42 3.01 0.37
N ASP A 10 1.16 2.17 1.10
CA ASP A 10 2.61 2.28 1.18
C ASP A 10 3.27 1.94 -0.16
N GLY A 11 4.11 2.84 -0.68
CA GLY A 11 4.76 2.70 -1.98
C GLY A 11 3.87 3.02 -3.19
N VAL A 12 2.59 3.35 -2.96
CA VAL A 12 1.62 3.71 -4.00
C VAL A 12 1.10 5.13 -3.82
N LEU A 13 0.61 5.48 -2.63
CA LEU A 13 0.16 6.82 -2.26
C LEU A 13 1.05 7.46 -1.19
N CYS A 14 1.57 6.67 -0.23
CA CYS A 14 2.40 7.10 0.89
C CYS A 14 3.85 6.67 0.71
N ASP A 15 4.82 7.54 1.01
CA ASP A 15 6.25 7.25 0.88
C ASP A 15 6.85 6.69 2.18
N PHE A 16 6.55 5.42 2.44
CA PHE A 16 7.09 4.68 3.58
C PHE A 16 8.63 4.57 3.53
N LEU A 17 9.19 4.20 2.36
CA LEU A 17 10.62 3.96 2.23
C LEU A 17 11.44 5.21 2.47
N LYS A 18 11.02 6.37 1.98
CA LYS A 18 11.67 7.65 2.23
C LYS A 18 11.77 7.92 3.73
N ARG A 19 10.65 7.86 4.45
CA ARG A 19 10.60 8.11 5.90
C ARG A 19 11.44 7.10 6.67
N PHE A 20 11.37 5.82 6.31
CA PHE A 20 12.15 4.77 6.97
C PHE A 20 13.67 5.00 6.80
N LYS A 21 14.09 5.36 5.59
CA LYS A 21 15.48 5.72 5.28
C LYS A 21 15.96 6.97 6.03
N GLU A 22 15.12 8.01 6.11
CA GLU A 22 15.42 9.23 6.88
C GLU A 22 15.67 8.94 8.36
N LEU A 23 14.87 8.05 8.97
CA LEU A 23 14.98 7.72 10.38
C LEU A 23 16.11 6.75 10.70
N TYR A 24 16.36 5.75 9.84
CA TYR A 24 17.24 4.62 10.17
C TYR A 24 18.44 4.46 9.23
N GLY A 25 18.52 5.23 8.15
CA GLY A 25 19.63 5.17 7.18
C GLY A 25 19.66 3.92 6.30
N VAL A 26 18.59 3.12 6.30
CA VAL A 26 18.50 1.83 5.59
C VAL A 26 17.25 1.74 4.72
N GLU A 27 17.32 0.94 3.67
CA GLU A 27 16.18 0.54 2.83
C GLU A 27 15.83 -0.91 3.16
N PRO A 28 14.69 -1.20 3.79
CA PRO A 28 14.39 -2.52 4.37
C PRO A 28 14.54 -3.69 3.40
N GLU A 29 14.09 -3.54 2.17
CA GLU A 29 14.12 -4.61 1.17
C GLU A 29 15.52 -4.87 0.62
N ARG A 30 16.34 -3.83 0.49
CA ARG A 30 17.71 -3.93 0.00
C ARG A 30 18.69 -4.34 1.09
N ASP A 31 18.61 -3.69 2.25
CA ASP A 31 19.66 -3.75 3.28
C ASP A 31 19.41 -4.86 4.31
N TYR A 32 18.21 -5.47 4.32
CA TYR A 32 17.85 -6.61 5.17
C TYR A 32 17.49 -7.87 4.37
N PRO A 33 18.42 -8.41 3.58
CA PRO A 33 18.20 -9.74 3.02
C PRO A 33 18.11 -10.77 4.16
N SER A 34 17.32 -11.76 4.00
CA SER A 34 16.79 -12.77 4.92
C SER A 34 17.68 -13.40 6.02
N LYS A 35 18.79 -12.80 6.44
CA LYS A 35 19.68 -13.32 7.48
C LYS A 35 19.37 -12.75 8.87
N ASN A 36 19.37 -13.64 9.88
CA ASN A 36 18.77 -13.45 11.22
C ASN A 36 19.08 -12.15 12.00
N LYS A 37 20.27 -11.59 11.95
CA LYS A 37 20.63 -10.36 12.71
C LYS A 37 20.03 -9.07 12.12
N ALA A 38 20.02 -8.96 10.79
CA ALA A 38 19.41 -7.84 10.10
C ALA A 38 17.88 -7.81 10.28
N LYS A 39 17.28 -9.00 10.40
CA LYS A 39 15.85 -9.15 10.65
C LYS A 39 15.40 -8.64 12.02
N ASP A 40 16.25 -8.76 13.05
CA ASP A 40 15.93 -8.28 14.39
C ASP A 40 16.10 -6.75 14.50
N ALA A 41 17.11 -6.17 13.85
CA ALA A 41 17.25 -4.72 13.72
C ALA A 41 16.02 -4.10 13.02
N TYR A 42 15.59 -4.67 11.91
CA TYR A 42 14.41 -4.22 11.20
C TYR A 42 13.14 -4.31 12.06
N LYS A 43 12.96 -5.40 12.81
CA LYS A 43 11.78 -5.55 13.71
C LYS A 43 11.75 -4.45 14.77
N GLN A 44 12.91 -4.10 15.35
CA GLN A 44 12.98 -3.04 16.35
C GLN A 44 12.71 -1.67 15.71
N GLN A 45 13.34 -1.38 14.58
CA GLN A 45 13.11 -0.14 13.83
C GLN A 45 11.65 0.01 13.41
N PHE A 46 11.01 -1.07 12.96
CA PHE A 46 9.60 -1.04 12.59
C PHE A 46 8.69 -0.79 13.81
N LYS A 47 9.01 -1.38 14.96
CA LYS A 47 8.32 -1.11 16.22
C LYS A 47 8.45 0.37 16.62
N ASP A 48 9.66 0.93 16.53
CA ASP A 48 9.94 2.33 16.85
C ASP A 48 9.27 3.27 15.85
N PHE A 49 9.20 2.87 14.58
CA PHE A 49 8.48 3.58 13.53
C PHE A 49 6.99 3.73 13.86
N ILE A 50 6.34 2.67 14.32
CA ILE A 50 4.96 2.68 14.76
C ILE A 50 4.80 3.54 16.01
N ALA A 51 5.66 3.36 17.01
CA ALA A 51 5.62 4.12 18.26
C ALA A 51 5.82 5.64 18.04
N GLY A 52 6.55 6.01 16.99
CA GLY A 52 6.76 7.40 16.59
C GLY A 52 5.63 8.02 15.76
N ASP A 53 4.49 7.35 15.62
CA ASP A 53 3.32 7.83 14.84
C ASP A 53 3.60 8.10 13.35
N ASN A 54 4.59 7.40 12.79
CA ASN A 54 5.14 7.74 11.49
C ASN A 54 4.20 7.43 10.31
N PHE A 55 3.33 6.41 10.41
CA PHE A 55 2.34 6.16 9.34
C PHE A 55 1.32 7.28 9.22
N ALA A 56 1.03 8.02 10.29
CA ALA A 56 0.08 9.14 10.26
C ALA A 56 0.62 10.38 9.52
N THR A 57 1.95 10.48 9.37
CA THR A 57 2.63 11.69 8.89
C THR A 57 3.57 11.44 7.70
N LEU A 58 3.40 10.32 7.01
CA LEU A 58 4.18 10.03 5.80
C LEU A 58 4.00 11.12 4.75
N ASP A 59 5.07 11.45 4.05
CA ASP A 59 4.95 12.23 2.83
C ASP A 59 4.16 11.44 1.78
N PRO A 60 3.36 12.12 0.94
CA PRO A 60 2.83 11.51 -0.27
C PRO A 60 3.96 11.05 -1.20
N MET A 61 3.68 10.07 -2.05
CA MET A 61 4.58 9.69 -3.14
C MET A 61 4.83 10.90 -4.08
N PRO A 62 5.99 10.98 -4.76
CA PRO A 62 6.34 12.11 -5.62
C PRO A 62 5.31 12.40 -6.71
N ASP A 63 4.62 11.37 -7.21
CA ASP A 63 3.59 11.46 -8.25
C ASP A 63 2.14 11.40 -7.71
N TYR A 64 1.96 11.71 -6.42
CA TYR A 64 0.67 11.69 -5.73
C TYR A 64 -0.41 12.55 -6.39
N ASP A 65 -0.07 13.73 -6.90
CA ASP A 65 -1.04 14.59 -7.54
C ASP A 65 -1.62 13.97 -8.83
N LEU A 66 -0.77 13.27 -9.59
CA LEU A 66 -1.19 12.50 -10.75
C LEU A 66 -2.08 11.32 -10.32
N ALA A 67 -1.71 10.62 -9.24
CA ALA A 67 -2.52 9.58 -8.64
C ALA A 67 -3.94 10.04 -8.33
N MET A 68 -4.04 11.12 -7.57
CA MET A 68 -5.33 11.62 -7.10
C MET A 68 -6.18 12.16 -8.24
N LYS A 69 -5.56 12.83 -9.22
CA LYS A 69 -6.27 13.27 -10.43
C LYS A 69 -6.89 12.09 -11.18
N PHE A 70 -6.14 11.00 -11.35
CA PHE A 70 -6.64 9.80 -12.02
C PHE A 70 -7.71 9.09 -11.20
N LEU A 71 -7.44 8.79 -9.93
CA LEU A 71 -8.37 8.01 -9.07
C LEU A 71 -9.70 8.74 -8.87
N ARG A 72 -9.69 10.07 -8.66
CA ARG A 72 -10.90 10.88 -8.59
C ARG A 72 -11.61 10.98 -9.93
N GLY A 73 -10.88 10.88 -11.03
CA GLY A 73 -11.46 10.84 -12.38
C GLY A 73 -12.28 9.59 -12.66
N ILE A 74 -11.96 8.47 -12.00
CA ILE A 74 -12.63 7.18 -12.21
C ILE A 74 -13.57 6.77 -11.05
N GLU A 75 -13.61 7.49 -9.94
CA GLU A 75 -14.34 7.07 -8.72
C GLU A 75 -15.86 6.94 -8.89
N ASN A 76 -16.45 7.56 -9.92
CA ASN A 76 -17.86 7.40 -10.23
C ASN A 76 -18.16 6.18 -11.11
N ASP A 77 -17.14 5.63 -11.76
CA ASP A 77 -17.28 4.48 -12.67
C ASP A 77 -16.93 3.15 -11.99
N TYR A 78 -16.19 3.20 -10.88
CA TYR A 78 -15.69 2.02 -10.16
C TYR A 78 -15.95 2.11 -8.66
N ASP A 79 -16.16 0.97 -8.02
CA ASP A 79 -16.17 0.84 -6.56
C ASP A 79 -14.74 0.95 -6.03
N MET A 80 -14.37 2.16 -5.59
CA MET A 80 -13.01 2.46 -5.12
C MET A 80 -12.81 1.98 -3.69
N LYS A 81 -11.72 1.25 -3.44
CA LYS A 81 -11.33 0.79 -2.11
C LYS A 81 -9.82 0.89 -1.92
N LEU A 82 -9.43 1.22 -0.70
CA LEU A 82 -8.03 1.11 -0.29
C LEU A 82 -7.81 -0.25 0.38
N LEU A 83 -6.69 -0.91 0.09
CA LEU A 83 -6.35 -2.22 0.65
C LEU A 83 -4.89 -2.24 1.10
N SER A 84 -4.66 -2.10 2.40
CA SER A 84 -3.33 -1.97 2.96
C SER A 84 -3.09 -2.95 4.11
N SER A 85 -1.82 -3.26 4.37
CA SER A 85 -1.43 -4.13 5.48
C SER A 85 -1.09 -3.32 6.73
N THR A 86 -1.47 -3.84 7.90
CA THR A 86 -1.02 -3.35 9.21
C THR A 86 0.17 -4.16 9.74
N ALA A 87 0.84 -4.91 8.88
CA ALA A 87 1.88 -5.86 9.23
C ALA A 87 1.37 -7.01 10.13
N LYS A 88 1.87 -7.13 11.36
CA LYS A 88 1.46 -8.22 12.27
C LYS A 88 0.18 -7.87 13.03
N PRO A 89 -0.63 -8.88 13.44
CA PRO A 89 -1.86 -8.65 14.20
C PRO A 89 -1.68 -7.76 15.42
N LYS A 90 -0.57 -7.88 16.14
CA LYS A 90 -0.26 -7.09 17.35
C LYS A 90 -0.13 -5.58 17.09
N TYR A 91 0.08 -5.16 15.86
CA TYR A 91 0.19 -3.75 15.46
C TYR A 91 -1.08 -3.21 14.80
N MET A 92 -2.08 -4.06 14.59
CA MET A 92 -3.24 -3.75 13.77
C MET A 92 -3.96 -2.49 14.23
N GLU A 93 -4.27 -2.38 15.52
CA GLU A 93 -5.01 -1.25 16.05
C GLU A 93 -4.26 0.07 15.85
N GLU A 94 -2.99 0.10 16.25
CA GLU A 94 -2.19 1.32 16.19
C GLU A 94 -1.88 1.75 14.76
N VAL A 95 -1.48 0.81 13.88
CA VAL A 95 -1.22 1.13 12.48
C VAL A 95 -2.49 1.53 11.75
N ALA A 96 -3.63 0.90 12.08
CA ALA A 96 -4.92 1.29 11.53
C ALA A 96 -5.29 2.73 11.89
N ARG A 97 -5.14 3.10 13.16
CA ARG A 97 -5.36 4.48 13.63
C ARG A 97 -4.51 5.48 12.85
N GLN A 98 -3.23 5.19 12.68
CA GLN A 98 -2.30 6.06 11.97
C GLN A 98 -2.66 6.20 10.48
N LYS A 99 -2.97 5.10 9.81
CA LYS A 99 -3.37 5.12 8.39
C LYS A 99 -4.70 5.86 8.19
N HIS A 100 -5.67 5.67 9.07
CA HIS A 100 -6.91 6.46 9.03
C HIS A 100 -6.65 7.95 9.22
N SER A 101 -5.73 8.33 10.13
CA SER A 101 -5.32 9.72 10.31
C SER A 101 -4.70 10.30 9.04
N TRP A 102 -3.81 9.54 8.39
CA TRP A 102 -3.21 9.95 7.13
C TRP A 102 -4.25 10.19 6.03
N LEU A 103 -5.19 9.27 5.86
CA LEU A 103 -6.27 9.38 4.88
C LEU A 103 -7.15 10.61 5.13
N LYS A 104 -7.52 10.85 6.39
CA LYS A 104 -8.29 12.02 6.78
C LYS A 104 -7.55 13.32 6.47
N ASN A 105 -6.27 13.39 6.76
CA ASN A 105 -5.44 14.57 6.51
C ASN A 105 -5.22 14.86 5.01
N HIS A 106 -5.42 13.86 4.15
CA HIS A 106 -5.30 13.99 2.69
C HIS A 106 -6.66 14.00 1.98
N ASP A 107 -7.76 14.15 2.73
CA ASP A 107 -9.12 14.24 2.19
C ASP A 107 -9.51 13.03 1.30
N ILE A 108 -9.09 11.83 1.74
CA ILE A 108 -9.41 10.56 1.07
C ILE A 108 -10.51 9.85 1.87
N HIS A 109 -11.67 9.66 1.26
CA HIS A 109 -12.88 9.12 1.89
C HIS A 109 -13.29 7.73 1.37
N TRP A 110 -12.54 7.13 0.46
CA TRP A 110 -12.83 5.77 -0.01
C TRP A 110 -12.73 4.76 1.12
N PRO A 111 -13.58 3.72 1.14
CA PRO A 111 -13.49 2.67 2.14
C PRO A 111 -12.08 2.06 2.19
N VAL A 112 -11.55 1.89 3.40
CA VAL A 112 -10.24 1.28 3.62
C VAL A 112 -10.40 -0.08 4.29
N ILE A 113 -9.72 -1.08 3.72
CA ILE A 113 -9.61 -2.43 4.26
C ILE A 113 -8.16 -2.59 4.75
N LEU A 114 -8.01 -2.79 6.04
CA LEU A 114 -6.71 -3.00 6.68
C LEU A 114 -6.59 -4.46 7.11
N VAL A 115 -5.56 -5.15 6.61
CA VAL A 115 -5.34 -6.57 6.87
C VAL A 115 -4.10 -6.79 7.74
N PRO A 116 -4.14 -7.69 8.73
CA PRO A 116 -2.99 -7.99 9.60
C PRO A 116 -1.99 -8.93 8.91
N GLY A 117 -1.39 -8.45 7.84
CA GLY A 117 -0.40 -9.17 7.02
C GLY A 117 -0.73 -9.10 5.53
N LYS A 118 0.26 -8.75 4.72
CA LYS A 118 0.07 -8.52 3.28
C LYS A 118 -0.50 -9.71 2.51
N LYS A 119 -0.19 -10.94 2.92
CA LYS A 119 -0.73 -12.16 2.31
C LYS A 119 -2.26 -12.27 2.37
N LEU A 120 -2.92 -11.56 3.28
CA LEU A 120 -4.37 -11.57 3.39
C LEU A 120 -5.06 -10.75 2.31
N LYS A 121 -4.35 -9.87 1.61
CA LYS A 121 -4.89 -9.09 0.49
C LYS A 121 -5.49 -9.99 -0.60
N GLN A 122 -4.86 -11.12 -0.90
CA GLN A 122 -5.29 -12.05 -1.95
C GLN A 122 -6.72 -12.57 -1.79
N TYR A 123 -7.28 -12.57 -0.57
CA TYR A 123 -8.64 -13.05 -0.33
C TYR A 123 -9.73 -12.10 -0.85
N TYR A 124 -9.37 -10.89 -1.22
CA TYR A 124 -10.24 -9.91 -1.87
C TYR A 124 -10.23 -10.00 -3.40
N ALA A 125 -9.33 -10.81 -3.97
CA ALA A 125 -9.23 -10.99 -5.42
C ALA A 125 -10.52 -11.61 -5.99
N ARG A 126 -11.00 -11.01 -7.08
CA ARG A 126 -12.13 -11.47 -7.89
C ARG A 126 -11.84 -11.17 -9.36
N PRO A 127 -12.47 -11.88 -10.31
CA PRO A 127 -12.26 -11.61 -11.75
C PRO A 127 -12.64 -10.18 -12.17
N ASP A 128 -13.49 -9.52 -11.41
CA ASP A 128 -13.95 -8.15 -11.65
C ASP A 128 -13.35 -7.11 -10.69
N SER A 129 -12.26 -7.47 -9.98
CA SER A 129 -11.54 -6.57 -9.09
C SER A 129 -10.06 -6.46 -9.48
N VAL A 130 -9.56 -5.24 -9.67
CA VAL A 130 -8.15 -4.98 -9.95
C VAL A 130 -7.43 -4.50 -8.68
N LEU A 131 -6.19 -5.00 -8.47
CA LEU A 131 -5.28 -4.51 -7.43
C LEU A 131 -4.19 -3.65 -8.05
N ILE A 132 -3.93 -2.48 -7.48
CA ILE A 132 -2.78 -1.61 -7.73
C ILE A 132 -1.88 -1.68 -6.48
N ASP A 133 -0.70 -2.29 -6.60
CA ASP A 133 0.20 -2.56 -5.46
C ASP A 133 1.65 -2.59 -5.96
N ASP A 134 2.60 -2.08 -5.17
CA ASP A 134 4.03 -2.04 -5.51
C ASP A 134 4.77 -3.33 -5.17
N THR A 135 4.16 -4.20 -4.37
CA THR A 135 4.76 -5.46 -3.91
C THR A 135 4.47 -6.61 -4.86
N LEU A 136 5.50 -7.09 -5.56
CA LEU A 136 5.35 -8.16 -6.58
C LEU A 136 4.68 -9.43 -6.03
N SER A 137 4.97 -9.84 -4.80
CA SER A 137 4.32 -11.02 -4.20
C SER A 137 2.80 -10.85 -4.06
N ASN A 138 2.32 -9.65 -3.73
CA ASN A 138 0.89 -9.36 -3.66
C ASN A 138 0.23 -9.47 -5.04
N ILE A 139 0.92 -8.98 -6.09
CA ILE A 139 0.45 -9.07 -7.48
C ILE A 139 0.32 -10.52 -7.92
N ILE A 140 1.32 -11.35 -7.64
CA ILE A 140 1.32 -12.78 -8.00
C ILE A 140 0.17 -13.49 -7.26
N GLU A 141 0.09 -13.34 -5.94
CA GLU A 141 -0.95 -13.97 -5.11
C GLU A 141 -2.36 -13.56 -5.53
N TRP A 142 -2.55 -12.29 -5.94
CA TRP A 142 -3.84 -11.78 -6.43
C TRP A 142 -4.23 -12.41 -7.77
N ARG A 143 -3.27 -12.49 -8.72
CA ARG A 143 -3.48 -13.10 -10.04
C ARG A 143 -3.73 -14.60 -9.95
N ASP A 144 -3.04 -15.31 -9.04
CA ASP A 144 -3.25 -16.74 -8.80
C ASP A 144 -4.69 -17.03 -8.33
N ARG A 145 -5.37 -16.03 -7.76
CA ARG A 145 -6.79 -16.11 -7.39
C ARG A 145 -7.75 -15.58 -8.47
N GLY A 146 -7.25 -15.29 -9.65
CA GLY A 146 -8.03 -14.91 -10.81
C GLY A 146 -8.40 -13.42 -10.88
N GLY A 147 -7.85 -12.57 -10.01
CA GLY A 147 -8.02 -11.13 -10.09
C GLY A 147 -6.97 -10.47 -10.98
N PRO A 148 -7.32 -9.52 -11.87
CA PRO A 148 -6.32 -8.69 -12.53
C PRO A 148 -5.57 -7.82 -11.53
N ALA A 149 -4.30 -7.55 -11.79
CA ALA A 149 -3.48 -6.72 -10.93
C ALA A 149 -2.44 -5.94 -11.72
N ILE A 150 -2.15 -4.73 -11.28
CA ILE A 150 -1.14 -3.85 -11.84
C ILE A 150 0.00 -3.74 -10.83
N TRP A 151 1.18 -4.21 -11.22
CA TRP A 151 2.40 -3.99 -10.45
C TRP A 151 2.82 -2.54 -10.62
N HIS A 152 2.60 -1.78 -9.56
CA HIS A 152 2.85 -0.33 -9.53
C HIS A 152 4.36 -0.03 -9.49
N SER A 153 4.80 0.85 -10.38
CA SER A 153 6.14 1.44 -10.38
C SER A 153 6.10 2.98 -10.42
N SER A 154 5.12 3.52 -11.11
CA SER A 154 4.78 4.95 -11.15
C SER A 154 3.32 5.09 -11.55
N TRP A 155 2.72 6.25 -11.26
CA TRP A 155 1.33 6.50 -11.67
C TRP A 155 1.18 6.67 -13.17
N GLU A 156 2.17 7.19 -13.87
CA GLU A 156 2.16 7.26 -15.34
C GLU A 156 2.00 5.85 -15.96
N GLU A 157 2.83 4.90 -15.53
CA GLU A 157 2.77 3.52 -16.03
C GLU A 157 1.50 2.79 -15.55
N THR A 158 1.05 3.05 -14.33
CA THR A 158 -0.18 2.46 -13.77
C THR A 158 -1.41 2.88 -14.56
N ILE A 159 -1.53 4.17 -14.89
CA ILE A 159 -2.63 4.71 -15.70
C ILE A 159 -2.66 4.07 -17.08
N LYS A 160 -1.49 3.95 -17.73
CA LYS A 160 -1.39 3.29 -19.03
C LYS A 160 -1.88 1.84 -18.96
N ARG A 161 -1.38 1.06 -17.98
CA ARG A 161 -1.79 -0.34 -17.79
C ARG A 161 -3.25 -0.51 -17.39
N PHE A 162 -3.79 0.44 -16.65
CA PHE A 162 -5.21 0.44 -16.31
C PHE A 162 -6.10 0.60 -17.55
N GLY A 163 -5.68 1.42 -18.51
CA GLY A 163 -6.37 1.60 -19.78
C GLY A 163 -6.33 0.37 -20.71
N GLU A 164 -5.49 -0.62 -20.42
CA GLU A 164 -5.35 -1.88 -21.16
C GLU A 164 -6.22 -3.03 -20.57
N LEU A 165 -6.90 -2.81 -19.42
CA LEU A 165 -7.78 -3.80 -18.77
C LEU A 165 -9.18 -3.83 -19.39
#